data_9b22017aaf0be594d86980142dd14459
#
_entry.id   9b22017aaf0be594d86980142dd14459
#
_cell.length_a   1.000
_cell.length_b   1.000
_cell.length_c   1.000
_cell.angle_alpha   90.00
_cell.angle_beta   90.00
_cell.angle_gamma   90.00
#
_symmetry.space_group_name_H-M   'P 1'
#
loop_
_entity.id
_entity.type
_entity.pdbx_description
1 polymer ?
#
loop_
_entity_poly.entity_id
_entity_poly.type
_entity_poly.pdbx_seq_one_letter_code
_entity_poly.pdbx_strand_id
1 'polypeptide(L)'
;MSGDTKERILDCAIDLFAERGYEGVSVRDIAAAVGIKASSLYKHYENKEAILENIFEQFRAVMQSTHEYEDQMLQMPQGLNAADLLKASFFAFRDLIYQPRLMKITRVINLEQARNAEVRSFFLQELVDKPLKELEETFTAMMAAGMLKAVDARMLARTYHAFIISAYYTHNILRAEPDLPQVESEMLAFIDFFCETYGK
;
A
#
# COMPACT_ATOMS: atom_id res chain seq x y z
N MET A 1 5.30 -25.94 -14.13
CA MET A 1 5.51 -25.07 -15.32
C MET A 1 4.38 -24.07 -15.58
N SER A 2 3.12 -24.32 -15.25
CA SER A 2 2.01 -23.38 -15.48
C SER A 2 2.04 -22.15 -14.54
N GLY A 3 2.46 -22.30 -13.28
CA GLY A 3 2.52 -21.19 -12.32
C GLY A 3 3.57 -20.13 -12.68
N ASP A 4 4.71 -20.54 -13.17
CA ASP A 4 5.79 -19.63 -13.61
C ASP A 4 5.34 -18.73 -14.78
N THR A 5 4.60 -19.26 -15.77
CA THR A 5 4.14 -18.46 -16.91
C THR A 5 3.07 -17.43 -16.50
N LYS A 6 2.15 -17.79 -15.61
CA LYS A 6 1.12 -16.86 -15.11
C LYS A 6 1.76 -15.70 -14.35
N GLU A 7 2.76 -15.99 -13.52
CA GLU A 7 3.50 -14.97 -12.75
C GLU A 7 4.31 -14.06 -13.69
N ARG A 8 5.00 -14.61 -14.69
CA ARG A 8 5.72 -13.82 -15.70
C ARG A 8 4.81 -12.90 -16.50
N ILE A 9 3.58 -13.34 -16.82
CA ILE A 9 2.58 -12.49 -17.48
C ILE A 9 2.24 -11.30 -16.55
N LEU A 10 2.03 -11.58 -15.27
CA LEU A 10 1.66 -10.56 -14.30
C LEU A 10 2.78 -9.55 -14.07
N ASP A 11 4.02 -10.01 -13.93
CA ASP A 11 5.19 -9.13 -13.79
C ASP A 11 5.37 -8.22 -15.01
N CYS A 12 5.31 -8.78 -16.22
CA CYS A 12 5.39 -7.99 -17.44
C CYS A 12 4.22 -6.99 -17.57
N ALA A 13 3.03 -7.37 -17.15
CA ALA A 13 1.87 -6.46 -17.15
C ALA A 13 2.07 -5.30 -16.17
N ILE A 14 2.53 -5.58 -14.94
CA ILE A 14 2.85 -4.55 -13.94
C ILE A 14 3.88 -3.56 -14.51
N ASP A 15 4.94 -4.05 -15.12
CA ASP A 15 6.00 -3.21 -15.69
C ASP A 15 5.46 -2.32 -16.82
N LEU A 16 4.71 -2.90 -17.74
CA LEU A 16 4.13 -2.15 -18.86
C LEU A 16 3.07 -1.14 -18.41
N PHE A 17 2.21 -1.50 -17.46
CA PHE A 17 1.21 -0.57 -16.92
C PHE A 17 1.86 0.58 -16.14
N ALA A 18 2.93 0.31 -15.39
CA ALA A 18 3.68 1.36 -14.68
C ALA A 18 4.41 2.32 -15.61
N GLU A 19 4.85 1.84 -16.81
CA GLU A 19 5.57 2.63 -17.81
C GLU A 19 4.64 3.41 -18.74
N ARG A 20 3.57 2.75 -19.25
CA ARG A 20 2.74 3.26 -20.37
C ARG A 20 1.30 3.58 -19.98
N GLY A 21 0.91 3.31 -18.73
CA GLY A 21 -0.47 3.34 -18.27
C GLY A 21 -1.28 2.12 -18.71
N TYR A 22 -2.38 1.88 -18.03
CA TYR A 22 -3.25 0.72 -18.30
C TYR A 22 -3.84 0.77 -19.70
N GLU A 23 -4.39 1.91 -20.14
CA GLU A 23 -5.02 2.05 -21.46
C GLU A 23 -4.01 1.94 -22.61
N GLY A 24 -2.75 2.36 -22.40
CA GLY A 24 -1.69 2.32 -23.41
C GLY A 24 -1.12 0.91 -23.68
N VAL A 25 -1.58 -0.12 -22.98
CA VAL A 25 -1.04 -1.48 -23.08
C VAL A 25 -2.13 -2.46 -23.52
N SER A 26 -1.85 -3.26 -24.55
CA SER A 26 -2.72 -4.33 -25.02
C SER A 26 -2.26 -5.71 -24.52
N VAL A 27 -3.16 -6.69 -24.53
CA VAL A 27 -2.82 -8.10 -24.25
C VAL A 27 -1.72 -8.62 -25.17
N ARG A 28 -1.64 -8.11 -26.41
CA ARG A 28 -0.58 -8.47 -27.37
C ARG A 28 0.78 -7.93 -26.96
N ASP A 29 0.82 -6.73 -26.39
CA ASP A 29 2.07 -6.14 -25.88
C ASP A 29 2.61 -6.95 -24.71
N ILE A 30 1.72 -7.34 -23.78
CA ILE A 30 2.08 -8.21 -22.65
C ILE A 30 2.59 -9.57 -23.16
N ALA A 31 1.88 -10.21 -24.08
CA ALA A 31 2.29 -11.50 -24.65
C ALA A 31 3.67 -11.42 -25.34
N ALA A 32 3.91 -10.32 -26.07
CA ALA A 32 5.19 -10.07 -26.73
C ALA A 32 6.32 -9.87 -25.70
N ALA A 33 6.09 -9.12 -24.63
CA ALA A 33 7.07 -8.91 -23.56
C ALA A 33 7.44 -10.21 -22.83
N VAL A 34 6.45 -11.10 -22.61
CA VAL A 34 6.68 -12.42 -22.01
C VAL A 34 7.37 -13.40 -22.97
N GLY A 35 7.31 -13.12 -24.28
CA GLY A 35 7.82 -14.03 -25.33
C GLY A 35 6.90 -15.19 -25.66
N ILE A 36 5.57 -15.01 -25.54
CA ILE A 36 4.55 -16.02 -25.84
C ILE A 36 3.55 -15.51 -26.89
N LYS A 37 2.80 -16.44 -27.50
CA LYS A 37 1.67 -16.06 -28.37
C LYS A 37 0.50 -15.50 -27.55
N ALA A 38 -0.22 -14.52 -28.08
CA ALA A 38 -1.43 -13.99 -27.42
C ALA A 38 -2.45 -15.09 -27.08
N SER A 39 -2.61 -16.10 -27.95
CA SER A 39 -3.46 -17.26 -27.68
C SER A 39 -3.01 -18.09 -26.47
N SER A 40 -1.73 -18.07 -26.13
CA SER A 40 -1.20 -18.72 -24.92
C SER A 40 -1.48 -17.89 -23.67
N LEU A 41 -1.45 -16.55 -23.78
CA LEU A 41 -1.82 -15.67 -22.68
C LEU A 41 -3.28 -15.86 -22.28
N TYR A 42 -4.20 -15.96 -23.26
CA TYR A 42 -5.62 -16.20 -23.00
C TYR A 42 -5.95 -17.53 -22.30
N LYS A 43 -5.00 -18.46 -22.20
CA LYS A 43 -5.14 -19.67 -21.36
C LYS A 43 -4.93 -19.38 -19.86
N HIS A 44 -4.31 -18.24 -19.53
CA HIS A 44 -4.00 -17.83 -18.15
C HIS A 44 -4.92 -16.72 -17.66
N TYR A 45 -5.27 -15.77 -18.54
CA TYR A 45 -6.13 -14.62 -18.25
C TYR A 45 -7.12 -14.41 -19.39
N GLU A 46 -8.39 -14.29 -19.05
CA GLU A 46 -9.48 -14.15 -20.03
C GLU A 46 -9.38 -12.83 -20.82
N ASN A 47 -8.97 -11.76 -20.17
CA ASN A 47 -8.86 -10.41 -20.71
C ASN A 47 -7.84 -9.58 -19.93
N LYS A 48 -7.67 -8.32 -20.29
CA LYS A 48 -6.75 -7.37 -19.62
C LYS A 48 -7.25 -7.00 -18.21
N GLU A 49 -8.54 -6.92 -18.03
CA GLU A 49 -9.22 -6.66 -16.77
C GLU A 49 -8.92 -7.76 -15.74
N ALA A 50 -8.92 -9.04 -16.14
CA ALA A 50 -8.56 -10.17 -15.28
C ALA A 50 -7.08 -10.10 -14.80
N ILE A 51 -6.19 -9.52 -15.61
CA ILE A 51 -4.80 -9.27 -15.20
C ILE A 51 -4.77 -8.15 -14.15
N LEU A 52 -5.52 -7.07 -14.36
CA LEU A 52 -5.62 -5.95 -13.42
C LEU A 52 -6.20 -6.40 -12.08
N GLU A 53 -7.27 -7.18 -12.08
CA GLU A 53 -7.86 -7.71 -10.84
C GLU A 53 -6.86 -8.61 -10.08
N ASN A 54 -6.06 -9.42 -10.79
CA ASN A 54 -5.03 -10.23 -10.13
C ASN A 54 -3.91 -9.35 -9.53
N ILE A 55 -3.59 -8.19 -10.14
CA ILE A 55 -2.71 -7.18 -9.53
C ILE A 55 -3.32 -6.65 -8.23
N PHE A 56 -4.63 -6.37 -8.21
CA PHE A 56 -5.35 -5.92 -7.03
C PHE A 56 -5.38 -6.98 -5.92
N GLU A 57 -5.61 -8.25 -6.28
CA GLU A 57 -5.56 -9.37 -5.32
C GLU A 57 -4.19 -9.49 -4.66
N GLN A 58 -3.10 -9.34 -5.42
CA GLN A 58 -1.76 -9.35 -4.85
C GLN A 58 -1.50 -8.17 -3.93
N PHE A 59 -1.97 -6.98 -4.29
CA PHE A 59 -1.89 -5.82 -3.40
C PHE A 59 -2.62 -6.08 -2.08
N ARG A 60 -3.87 -6.59 -2.14
CA ARG A 60 -4.67 -6.91 -0.94
C ARG A 60 -3.97 -7.94 -0.04
N ALA A 61 -3.43 -9.01 -0.64
CA ALA A 61 -2.73 -10.06 0.11
C ALA A 61 -1.51 -9.51 0.87
N VAL A 62 -0.79 -8.59 0.24
CA VAL A 62 0.36 -7.94 0.88
C VAL A 62 -0.09 -6.99 1.98
N MET A 63 -1.12 -6.17 1.76
CA MET A 63 -1.65 -5.26 2.79
C MET A 63 -2.23 -6.01 3.99
N GLN A 64 -2.86 -7.16 3.78
CA GLN A 64 -3.39 -7.98 4.86
C GLN A 64 -2.29 -8.51 5.79
N SER A 65 -1.12 -8.83 5.27
CA SER A 65 0.01 -9.30 6.09
C SER A 65 0.54 -8.24 7.05
N THR A 66 0.39 -6.95 6.74
CA THR A 66 0.73 -5.84 7.64
C THR A 66 -0.22 -5.74 8.82
N HIS A 67 -1.51 -5.96 8.60
CA HIS A 67 -2.51 -5.95 9.68
C HIS A 67 -2.30 -7.06 10.70
N GLU A 68 -2.04 -8.25 10.21
CA GLU A 68 -1.75 -9.38 11.10
C GLU A 68 -0.53 -9.10 11.99
N TYR A 69 0.46 -8.38 11.48
CA TYR A 69 1.61 -7.94 12.26
C TYR A 69 1.23 -6.86 13.30
N GLU A 70 0.44 -5.86 12.93
CA GLU A 70 -0.02 -4.79 13.83
C GLU A 70 -0.90 -5.36 14.96
N ASP A 71 -1.81 -6.27 14.65
CA ASP A 71 -2.64 -6.95 15.64
C ASP A 71 -1.80 -7.76 16.63
N GLN A 72 -0.74 -8.42 16.17
CA GLN A 72 0.20 -9.13 17.03
C GLN A 72 0.97 -8.16 17.92
N MET A 73 1.40 -7.01 17.41
CA MET A 73 2.10 -5.98 18.19
C MET A 73 1.23 -5.39 19.29
N LEU A 74 -0.08 -5.18 19.04
CA LEU A 74 -1.03 -4.71 20.05
C LEU A 74 -1.28 -5.74 21.18
N GLN A 75 -1.03 -7.02 20.91
CA GLN A 75 -1.15 -8.11 21.89
C GLN A 75 0.15 -8.39 22.68
N MET A 76 1.26 -7.68 22.38
CA MET A 76 2.53 -7.89 23.09
C MET A 76 2.49 -7.44 24.56
N PRO A 77 3.33 -8.06 25.43
CA PRO A 77 3.33 -7.77 26.86
C PRO A 77 3.66 -6.31 27.18
N GLN A 78 3.11 -5.83 28.29
CA GLN A 78 3.26 -4.49 28.84
C GLN A 78 4.71 -3.96 28.82
N GLY A 79 4.92 -2.78 28.26
CA GLY A 79 6.20 -2.07 28.29
C GLY A 79 6.51 -1.19 27.07
N LEU A 80 5.81 -1.37 25.96
CA LEU A 80 5.96 -0.49 24.80
C LEU A 80 5.13 0.80 25.00
N ASN A 81 5.74 1.95 24.74
CA ASN A 81 5.02 3.23 24.65
C ASN A 81 4.43 3.42 23.23
N ALA A 82 3.59 4.44 23.08
CA ALA A 82 2.93 4.73 21.81
C ALA A 82 3.93 4.97 20.66
N ALA A 83 5.05 5.65 20.93
CA ALA A 83 6.06 5.96 19.92
C ALA A 83 6.76 4.69 19.41
N ASP A 84 7.13 3.77 20.30
CA ASP A 84 7.78 2.52 19.93
C ASP A 84 6.86 1.66 19.05
N LEU A 85 5.57 1.58 19.40
CA LEU A 85 4.58 0.83 18.64
C LEU A 85 4.39 1.43 17.24
N LEU A 86 4.17 2.75 17.14
CA LEU A 86 3.96 3.42 15.86
C LEU A 86 5.21 3.38 14.97
N LYS A 87 6.42 3.49 15.54
CA LYS A 87 7.67 3.34 14.79
C LYS A 87 7.84 1.91 14.27
N ALA A 88 7.55 0.90 15.08
CA ALA A 88 7.61 -0.50 14.65
C ALA A 88 6.62 -0.80 13.51
N SER A 89 5.38 -0.34 13.63
CA SER A 89 4.38 -0.44 12.55
C SER A 89 4.83 0.28 11.28
N PHE A 90 5.38 1.48 11.41
CA PHE A 90 5.93 2.21 10.26
C PHE A 90 7.06 1.44 9.56
N PHE A 91 8.02 0.89 10.30
CA PHE A 91 9.12 0.14 9.69
C PHE A 91 8.64 -1.14 9.01
N ALA A 92 7.70 -1.87 9.60
CA ALA A 92 7.09 -3.04 8.98
C ALA A 92 6.36 -2.69 7.67
N PHE A 93 5.56 -1.62 7.68
CA PHE A 93 4.87 -1.11 6.49
C PHE A 93 5.86 -0.63 5.42
N ARG A 94 6.89 0.14 5.83
CA ARG A 94 7.94 0.63 4.94
C ARG A 94 8.63 -0.51 4.21
N ASP A 95 9.11 -1.52 4.92
CA ASP A 95 9.86 -2.64 4.34
C ASP A 95 9.02 -3.42 3.33
N LEU A 96 7.71 -3.39 3.49
CA LEU A 96 6.76 -4.02 2.59
C LEU A 96 6.47 -3.15 1.35
N ILE A 97 6.03 -1.89 1.56
CA ILE A 97 5.58 -1.00 0.47
C ILE A 97 6.72 -0.64 -0.50
N TYR A 98 7.96 -0.64 -0.02
CA TYR A 98 9.14 -0.34 -0.85
C TYR A 98 9.75 -1.56 -1.56
N GLN A 99 9.11 -2.72 -1.48
CA GLN A 99 9.47 -3.81 -2.39
C GLN A 99 9.25 -3.37 -3.85
N PRO A 100 10.22 -3.61 -4.75
CA PRO A 100 10.18 -3.06 -6.12
C PRO A 100 8.88 -3.36 -6.87
N ARG A 101 8.33 -4.56 -6.67
CA ARG A 101 7.08 -4.97 -7.31
C ARG A 101 5.89 -4.19 -6.76
N LEU A 102 5.80 -4.03 -5.44
CA LEU A 102 4.70 -3.32 -4.81
C LEU A 102 4.73 -1.83 -5.12
N MET A 103 5.91 -1.24 -5.21
CA MET A 103 6.06 0.14 -5.66
C MET A 103 5.52 0.35 -7.08
N LYS A 104 5.77 -0.58 -8.00
CA LYS A 104 5.18 -0.52 -9.35
C LYS A 104 3.66 -0.65 -9.32
N ILE A 105 3.12 -1.57 -8.52
CA ILE A 105 1.67 -1.73 -8.35
C ILE A 105 1.03 -0.45 -7.79
N THR A 106 1.59 0.12 -6.73
CA THR A 106 1.07 1.38 -6.17
C THR A 106 1.18 2.54 -7.16
N ARG A 107 2.23 2.57 -7.98
CA ARG A 107 2.36 3.56 -9.06
C ARG A 107 1.24 3.42 -10.09
N VAL A 108 0.95 2.19 -10.56
CA VAL A 108 -0.17 1.92 -11.48
C VAL A 108 -1.48 2.41 -10.88
N ILE A 109 -1.79 2.04 -9.64
CA ILE A 109 -3.02 2.44 -8.94
C ILE A 109 -3.11 3.97 -8.87
N ASN A 110 -2.04 4.64 -8.46
CA ASN A 110 -2.03 6.09 -8.28
C ASN A 110 -2.15 6.88 -9.60
N LEU A 111 -1.58 6.38 -10.69
CA LEU A 111 -1.65 7.06 -11.99
C LEU A 111 -3.01 6.86 -12.69
N GLU A 112 -3.62 5.69 -12.50
CA GLU A 112 -4.84 5.31 -13.22
C GLU A 112 -6.15 5.67 -12.48
N GLN A 113 -6.12 5.94 -11.17
CA GLN A 113 -7.32 6.25 -10.37
C GLN A 113 -8.15 7.42 -10.92
N ALA A 114 -7.50 8.40 -11.56
CA ALA A 114 -8.19 9.56 -12.11
C ALA A 114 -8.98 9.23 -13.40
N ARG A 115 -8.58 8.20 -14.13
CA ARG A 115 -9.08 7.86 -15.47
C ARG A 115 -9.92 6.59 -15.49
N ASN A 116 -9.60 5.62 -14.64
CA ASN A 116 -10.25 4.32 -14.56
C ASN A 116 -11.13 4.23 -13.31
N ALA A 117 -12.43 3.98 -13.49
CA ALA A 117 -13.41 3.94 -12.38
C ALA A 117 -13.18 2.74 -11.45
N GLU A 118 -12.73 1.59 -11.98
CA GLU A 118 -12.43 0.39 -11.21
C GLU A 118 -11.20 0.61 -10.33
N VAL A 119 -10.11 1.16 -10.91
CA VAL A 119 -8.90 1.54 -10.16
C VAL A 119 -9.22 2.59 -9.09
N ARG A 120 -10.09 3.55 -9.39
CA ARG A 120 -10.53 4.56 -8.40
C ARG A 120 -11.29 3.94 -7.25
N SER A 121 -12.22 3.02 -7.54
CA SER A 121 -12.96 2.30 -6.50
C SER A 121 -12.01 1.50 -5.60
N PHE A 122 -11.06 0.79 -6.21
CA PHE A 122 -10.02 0.06 -5.51
C PHE A 122 -9.16 1.00 -4.64
N PHE A 123 -8.69 2.12 -5.20
CA PHE A 123 -7.91 3.12 -4.47
C PHE A 123 -8.64 3.62 -3.23
N LEU A 124 -9.90 4.05 -3.39
CA LEU A 124 -10.70 4.54 -2.26
C LEU A 124 -10.87 3.47 -1.19
N GLN A 125 -11.20 2.26 -1.58
CA GLN A 125 -11.42 1.17 -0.64
C GLN A 125 -10.16 0.76 0.11
N GLU A 126 -9.06 0.47 -0.61
CA GLU A 126 -7.87 -0.17 -0.03
C GLU A 126 -6.83 0.83 0.49
N LEU A 127 -6.77 2.05 -0.05
CA LEU A 127 -5.77 3.04 0.37
C LEU A 127 -6.35 4.19 1.20
N VAL A 128 -7.69 4.31 1.30
CA VAL A 128 -8.33 5.39 2.07
C VAL A 128 -9.24 4.84 3.15
N ASP A 129 -10.35 4.18 2.77
CA ASP A 129 -11.41 3.83 3.73
C ASP A 129 -10.98 2.75 4.72
N LYS A 130 -10.36 1.68 4.22
CA LYS A 130 -9.88 0.58 5.05
C LYS A 130 -8.78 1.03 6.02
N PRO A 131 -7.67 1.68 5.59
CA PRO A 131 -6.66 2.16 6.53
C PRO A 131 -7.18 3.17 7.55
N LEU A 132 -8.13 4.03 7.18
CA LEU A 132 -8.73 4.97 8.14
C LEU A 132 -9.51 4.25 9.24
N LYS A 133 -10.28 3.22 8.88
CA LYS A 133 -11.02 2.42 9.86
C LYS A 133 -10.08 1.68 10.80
N GLU A 134 -9.05 1.06 10.27
CA GLU A 134 -8.05 0.30 11.01
C GLU A 134 -7.26 1.20 11.98
N LEU A 135 -6.82 2.37 11.53
CA LEU A 135 -6.18 3.36 12.40
C LEU A 135 -7.13 3.86 13.51
N GLU A 136 -8.43 4.07 13.21
CA GLU A 136 -9.43 4.45 14.22
C GLU A 136 -9.57 3.36 15.30
N GLU A 137 -9.62 2.08 14.90
CA GLU A 137 -9.67 0.93 15.81
C GLU A 137 -8.37 0.83 16.64
N THR A 138 -7.20 0.96 16.00
CA THR A 138 -5.89 0.96 16.67
C THR A 138 -5.76 2.08 17.69
N PHE A 139 -6.09 3.32 17.33
CA PHE A 139 -5.99 4.43 18.27
C PHE A 139 -7.02 4.33 19.40
N THR A 140 -8.21 3.78 19.14
CA THR A 140 -9.19 3.48 20.20
C THR A 140 -8.62 2.47 21.20
N ALA A 141 -7.97 1.41 20.72
CA ALA A 141 -7.32 0.42 21.58
C ALA A 141 -6.16 1.02 22.37
N MET A 142 -5.30 1.86 21.72
CA MET A 142 -4.20 2.56 22.41
C MET A 142 -4.69 3.54 23.48
N MET A 143 -5.81 4.23 23.26
CA MET A 143 -6.45 5.08 24.28
C MET A 143 -6.98 4.25 25.45
N ALA A 144 -7.62 3.11 25.18
CA ALA A 144 -8.10 2.19 26.22
C ALA A 144 -6.95 1.59 27.05
N ALA A 145 -5.82 1.30 26.42
CA ALA A 145 -4.59 0.86 27.07
C ALA A 145 -3.84 1.97 27.84
N GLY A 146 -4.30 3.23 27.75
CA GLY A 146 -3.67 4.37 28.44
C GLY A 146 -2.38 4.88 27.77
N MET A 147 -2.08 4.47 26.53
CA MET A 147 -0.92 4.92 25.75
C MET A 147 -1.14 6.30 25.14
N LEU A 148 -2.38 6.64 24.80
CA LEU A 148 -2.77 7.92 24.21
C LEU A 148 -3.79 8.63 25.10
N LYS A 149 -3.84 9.96 25.02
CA LYS A 149 -4.89 10.80 25.60
C LYS A 149 -6.23 10.47 24.96
N ALA A 150 -7.32 10.55 25.74
CA ALA A 150 -8.68 10.38 25.23
C ALA A 150 -9.07 11.58 24.35
N VAL A 151 -9.10 11.37 23.03
CA VAL A 151 -9.48 12.36 22.02
C VAL A 151 -10.39 11.66 20.98
N ASP A 152 -10.86 12.39 19.97
CA ASP A 152 -11.60 11.80 18.85
C ASP A 152 -10.68 10.90 18.02
N ALA A 153 -10.86 9.57 18.14
CA ALA A 153 -10.04 8.56 17.46
C ALA A 153 -10.12 8.66 15.94
N ARG A 154 -11.31 9.01 15.40
CA ARG A 154 -11.52 9.18 13.96
C ARG A 154 -10.76 10.37 13.43
N MET A 155 -10.78 11.49 14.11
CA MET A 155 -9.99 12.68 13.70
C MET A 155 -8.50 12.41 13.82
N LEU A 156 -8.08 11.67 14.84
CA LEU A 156 -6.69 11.29 15.04
C LEU A 156 -6.22 10.38 13.90
N ALA A 157 -7.00 9.36 13.53
CA ALA A 157 -6.74 8.47 12.40
C ALA A 157 -6.63 9.24 11.08
N ARG A 158 -7.55 10.17 10.83
CA ARG A 158 -7.48 11.03 9.62
C ARG A 158 -6.22 11.88 9.56
N THR A 159 -5.82 12.46 10.67
CA THR A 159 -4.60 13.29 10.75
C THR A 159 -3.36 12.45 10.46
N TYR A 160 -3.26 11.29 11.09
CA TYR A 160 -2.14 10.36 10.90
C TYR A 160 -2.07 9.84 9.47
N HIS A 161 -3.18 9.36 8.93
CA HIS A 161 -3.28 8.85 7.55
C HIS A 161 -2.97 9.95 6.51
N ALA A 162 -3.49 11.17 6.72
CA ALA A 162 -3.21 12.29 5.81
C ALA A 162 -1.72 12.61 5.73
N PHE A 163 -0.98 12.51 6.84
CA PHE A 163 0.46 12.70 6.85
C PHE A 163 1.17 11.60 6.06
N ILE A 164 0.82 10.32 6.29
CA ILE A 164 1.38 9.17 5.55
C ILE A 164 1.19 9.37 4.04
N ILE A 165 -0.04 9.67 3.61
CA ILE A 165 -0.36 9.89 2.19
C ILE A 165 0.44 11.07 1.63
N SER A 166 0.51 12.19 2.35
CA SER A 166 1.27 13.37 1.93
C SER A 166 2.75 13.05 1.73
N ALA A 167 3.40 12.42 2.72
CA ALA A 167 4.79 12.02 2.64
C ALA A 167 5.04 11.04 1.47
N TYR A 168 4.16 10.02 1.33
CA TYR A 168 4.27 9.05 0.25
C TYR A 168 4.15 9.70 -1.13
N TYR A 169 3.15 10.56 -1.35
CA TYR A 169 2.99 11.26 -2.63
C TYR A 169 4.17 12.17 -2.94
N THR A 170 4.59 13.00 -1.99
CA THR A 170 5.66 13.97 -2.18
C THR A 170 6.98 13.30 -2.54
N HIS A 171 7.30 12.19 -1.92
CA HIS A 171 8.62 11.56 -2.05
C HIS A 171 8.68 10.35 -2.98
N ASN A 172 7.52 9.80 -3.38
CA ASN A 172 7.50 8.61 -4.25
C ASN A 172 6.73 8.81 -5.54
N ILE A 173 5.49 9.35 -5.49
CA ILE A 173 4.66 9.43 -6.68
C ILE A 173 5.03 10.63 -7.55
N LEU A 174 5.30 11.78 -6.94
CA LEU A 174 5.60 13.04 -7.65
C LEU A 174 7.09 13.19 -8.01
N ARG A 175 7.94 12.25 -7.63
CA ARG A 175 9.36 12.23 -7.98
C ARG A 175 9.66 11.20 -9.07
N ALA A 176 10.70 11.47 -9.87
CA ALA A 176 11.19 10.51 -10.86
C ALA A 176 11.75 9.26 -10.19
N GLU A 177 12.46 9.44 -9.07
CA GLU A 177 12.99 8.36 -8.24
C GLU A 177 12.48 8.53 -6.80
N PRO A 178 12.08 7.44 -6.12
CA PRO A 178 11.66 7.46 -4.73
C PRO A 178 12.79 7.93 -3.79
N ASP A 179 12.44 8.74 -2.80
CA ASP A 179 13.35 9.23 -1.77
C ASP A 179 13.00 8.61 -0.41
N LEU A 180 13.37 7.33 -0.25
CA LEU A 180 13.08 6.57 0.96
C LEU A 180 13.70 7.17 2.24
N PRO A 181 14.98 7.64 2.24
CA PRO A 181 15.55 8.29 3.42
C PRO A 181 14.75 9.51 3.89
N GLN A 182 14.21 10.31 2.96
CA GLN A 182 13.41 11.48 3.30
C GLN A 182 12.05 11.09 3.87
N VAL A 183 11.36 10.08 3.30
CA VAL A 183 10.11 9.54 3.88
C VAL A 183 10.34 9.05 5.30
N GLU A 184 11.39 8.26 5.52
CA GLU A 184 11.73 7.72 6.83
C GLU A 184 11.97 8.85 7.84
N SER A 185 12.79 9.84 7.48
CA SER A 185 13.09 11.00 8.34
C SER A 185 11.83 11.78 8.72
N GLU A 186 10.96 12.08 7.76
CA GLU A 186 9.72 12.81 8.00
C GLU A 186 8.72 12.01 8.84
N MET A 187 8.59 10.71 8.57
CA MET A 187 7.69 9.85 9.33
C MET A 187 8.13 9.69 10.79
N LEU A 188 9.42 9.50 11.05
CA LEU A 188 9.93 9.40 12.42
C LEU A 188 9.72 10.71 13.18
N ALA A 189 10.02 11.85 12.55
CA ALA A 189 9.77 13.17 13.15
C ALA A 189 8.28 13.41 13.43
N PHE A 190 7.41 12.99 12.51
CA PHE A 190 5.97 13.08 12.70
C PHE A 190 5.48 12.19 13.84
N ILE A 191 5.96 10.95 13.94
CA ILE A 191 5.57 10.03 15.03
C ILE A 191 6.01 10.62 16.39
N ASP A 192 7.21 11.19 16.48
CA ASP A 192 7.67 11.84 17.71
C ASP A 192 6.78 13.03 18.08
N PHE A 193 6.52 13.95 17.15
CA PHE A 193 5.58 15.07 17.33
C PHE A 193 4.16 14.60 17.73
N PHE A 194 3.65 13.55 17.07
CA PHE A 194 2.35 12.99 17.36
C PHE A 194 2.28 12.43 18.79
N CYS A 195 3.31 11.72 19.22
CA CYS A 195 3.36 11.16 20.56
C CYS A 195 3.64 12.20 21.65
N GLU A 196 4.39 13.26 21.37
CA GLU A 196 4.52 14.42 22.28
C GLU A 196 3.17 15.11 22.50
N THR A 197 2.36 15.18 21.44
CA THR A 197 1.05 15.88 21.49
C THR A 197 -0.03 15.01 22.13
N TYR A 198 -0.12 13.74 21.77
CA TYR A 198 -1.23 12.85 22.12
C TYR A 198 -0.84 11.69 23.03
N GLY A 199 0.43 11.41 23.28
CA GLY A 199 0.91 10.39 24.21
C GLY A 199 0.64 10.74 25.67
N LYS A 200 0.62 9.71 26.49
CA LYS A 200 0.54 9.82 27.98
C LYS A 200 1.85 9.48 28.61
#